data_42255c2f075fdb7015ff3ecb7c9519bf
#
_entry.id   42255c2f075fdb7015ff3ecb7c9519bf
#
_cell.length_a   1.000
_cell.length_b   1.000
_cell.length_c   1.000
_cell.angle_alpha   90.00
_cell.angle_beta   90.00
_cell.angle_gamma   90.00
#
_symmetry.space_group_name_H-M   'P 1'
#
loop_
_entity.id
_entity.type
_entity.pdbx_description
1 polymer ?
#
loop_
_entity_poly.entity_id
_entity_poly.type
_entity_poly.pdbx_seq_one_letter_code
_entity_poly.pdbx_strand_id
1 'polypeptide(L)'
;TAMVTGSATRIGRHIAQGLADGGANVAITYRSSHDEALDTLEDLCTRGVDACAIELDLTEPASCARAVEQVERDLGPVDVLVNNASSFTPTPFPTKDHRGWYESFDVVLHGPYHLSNLVAPGMIRRGTGSIINLVDLSAWNPWPNRGAHSVAKAALLALTRQLAVELAPTVRANAIALGPTIPATRFTEEQIEHLAQRTLKGTWGDAKQVAAAVRFLVESDFMTGECITIDGGERWAHVRSRFLKEEN
;
A
#
# COMPACT_ATOMS: atom_id res chain seq x y z
N THR A 1 -4.57 17.10 -3.30
CA THR A 1 -5.37 16.06 -2.62
C THR A 1 -4.71 14.70 -2.74
N ALA A 2 -4.69 13.94 -1.64
CA ALA A 2 -4.22 12.57 -1.60
C ALA A 2 -5.39 11.59 -1.39
N MET A 3 -5.43 10.50 -2.16
CA MET A 3 -6.36 9.40 -1.98
C MET A 3 -5.59 8.15 -1.51
N VAL A 4 -5.99 7.56 -0.37
CA VAL A 4 -5.33 6.38 0.22
C VAL A 4 -6.32 5.23 0.33
N THR A 5 -6.04 4.09 -0.32
CA THR A 5 -6.94 2.95 -0.27
C THR A 5 -6.76 2.08 0.98
N GLY A 6 -7.87 1.60 1.57
CA GLY A 6 -7.84 0.76 2.78
C GLY A 6 -7.19 1.47 3.97
N SER A 7 -7.55 2.72 4.20
CA SER A 7 -6.87 3.61 5.15
C SER A 7 -7.66 3.94 6.42
N ALA A 8 -8.76 3.23 6.68
CA ALA A 8 -9.49 3.34 7.94
C ALA A 8 -8.64 2.90 9.16
N THR A 9 -7.69 1.98 8.97
CA THR A 9 -6.92 1.38 10.06
C THR A 9 -5.47 1.12 9.68
N ARG A 10 -4.67 0.68 10.66
CA ARG A 10 -3.34 0.09 10.48
C ARG A 10 -2.39 0.99 9.67
N ILE A 11 -1.65 0.41 8.71
CA ILE A 11 -0.65 1.12 7.89
C ILE A 11 -1.31 2.25 7.10
N GLY A 12 -2.48 2.01 6.50
CA GLY A 12 -3.20 3.00 5.71
C GLY A 12 -3.58 4.25 6.52
N ARG A 13 -4.04 4.07 7.77
CA ARG A 13 -4.31 5.19 8.69
C ARG A 13 -3.06 6.04 8.93
N HIS A 14 -1.92 5.41 9.21
CA HIS A 14 -0.67 6.14 9.43
C HIS A 14 -0.16 6.85 8.17
N ILE A 15 -0.37 6.25 6.99
CA ILE A 15 -0.07 6.92 5.72
C ILE A 15 -0.94 8.17 5.55
N ALA A 16 -2.26 8.04 5.78
CA ALA A 16 -3.19 9.17 5.73
C ALA A 16 -2.79 10.30 6.69
N GLN A 17 -2.46 9.95 7.94
CA GLN A 17 -1.95 10.89 8.95
C GLN A 17 -0.66 11.59 8.49
N GLY A 18 0.31 10.83 7.96
CA GLY A 18 1.58 11.38 7.49
C GLY A 18 1.41 12.34 6.31
N LEU A 19 0.45 12.09 5.41
CA LEU A 19 0.12 12.98 4.30
C LEU A 19 -0.58 14.26 4.80
N ALA A 20 -1.50 14.13 5.77
CA ALA A 20 -2.15 15.26 6.42
C ALA A 20 -1.13 16.15 7.19
N ASP A 21 -0.18 15.54 7.91
CA ASP A 21 0.93 16.27 8.57
C ASP A 21 1.82 17.00 7.55
N GLY A 22 1.83 16.57 6.29
CA GLY A 22 2.45 17.26 5.17
C GLY A 22 1.58 18.34 4.52
N GLY A 23 0.38 18.60 5.04
CA GLY A 23 -0.56 19.62 4.54
C GLY A 23 -1.43 19.18 3.36
N ALA A 24 -1.50 17.87 3.05
CA ALA A 24 -2.39 17.37 2.00
C ALA A 24 -3.81 17.19 2.53
N ASN A 25 -4.83 17.57 1.76
CA ASN A 25 -6.19 17.10 1.95
C ASN A 25 -6.25 15.60 1.67
N VAL A 26 -6.96 14.81 2.48
CA VAL A 26 -6.87 13.34 2.44
C VAL A 26 -8.24 12.69 2.31
N ALA A 27 -8.41 11.93 1.24
CA ALA A 27 -9.51 10.97 1.11
C ALA A 27 -9.05 9.59 1.61
N ILE A 28 -9.64 9.12 2.69
CA ILE A 28 -9.47 7.74 3.16
C ILE A 28 -10.54 6.85 2.55
N THR A 29 -10.20 5.58 2.29
CA THR A 29 -11.21 4.64 1.82
C THR A 29 -11.28 3.39 2.67
N TYR A 30 -12.46 2.78 2.73
CA TYR A 30 -12.75 1.55 3.46
C TYR A 30 -13.74 0.68 2.68
N ARG A 31 -13.80 -0.63 2.96
CA ARG A 31 -14.82 -1.52 2.41
C ARG A 31 -15.89 -1.84 3.46
N SER A 32 -15.49 -2.20 4.67
CA SER A 32 -16.37 -2.64 5.76
C SER A 32 -16.08 -1.98 7.11
N SER A 33 -14.95 -1.28 7.26
CA SER A 33 -14.50 -0.65 8.51
C SER A 33 -15.03 0.79 8.59
N HIS A 34 -16.36 0.96 8.61
CA HIS A 34 -17.00 2.27 8.60
C HIS A 34 -16.68 3.09 9.86
N ASP A 35 -16.82 2.49 11.05
CA ASP A 35 -16.64 3.20 12.31
C ASP A 35 -15.18 3.62 12.49
N GLU A 36 -14.24 2.73 12.18
CA GLU A 36 -12.81 3.07 12.22
C GLU A 36 -12.43 4.12 11.15
N ALA A 37 -13.17 4.18 10.05
CA ALA A 37 -12.98 5.25 9.05
C ALA A 37 -13.44 6.60 9.60
N LEU A 38 -14.54 6.65 10.36
CA LEU A 38 -14.99 7.88 11.02
C LEU A 38 -14.00 8.34 12.09
N ASP A 39 -13.47 7.43 12.91
CA ASP A 39 -12.43 7.74 13.89
C ASP A 39 -11.16 8.30 13.22
N THR A 40 -10.80 7.74 12.08
CA THR A 40 -9.63 8.23 11.32
C THR A 40 -9.92 9.57 10.67
N LEU A 41 -11.12 9.79 10.15
CA LEU A 41 -11.54 11.06 9.57
C LEU A 41 -11.50 12.19 10.61
N GLU A 42 -12.04 11.94 11.82
CA GLU A 42 -12.00 12.91 12.91
C GLU A 42 -10.55 13.30 13.26
N ASP A 43 -9.66 12.31 13.39
CA ASP A 43 -8.24 12.54 13.64
C ASP A 43 -7.57 13.38 12.52
N LEU A 44 -7.89 13.12 11.26
CA LEU A 44 -7.37 13.91 10.13
C LEU A 44 -7.85 15.37 10.18
N CYS A 45 -9.13 15.60 10.47
CA CYS A 45 -9.68 16.96 10.59
C CYS A 45 -8.98 17.76 11.71
N THR A 46 -8.56 17.12 12.82
CA THR A 46 -7.81 17.81 13.90
C THR A 46 -6.42 18.29 13.45
N ARG A 47 -5.90 17.79 12.32
CA ARG A 47 -4.59 18.19 11.74
C ARG A 47 -4.66 19.42 10.86
N GLY A 48 -5.85 20.01 10.70
CA GLY A 48 -6.03 21.27 9.97
C GLY A 48 -6.08 21.10 8.45
N VAL A 49 -6.42 19.91 7.96
CA VAL A 49 -6.64 19.63 6.54
C VAL A 49 -8.11 19.20 6.29
N ASP A 50 -8.58 19.37 5.06
CA ASP A 50 -9.85 18.80 4.67
C ASP A 50 -9.69 17.28 4.44
N ALA A 51 -10.67 16.50 4.90
CA ALA A 51 -10.67 15.06 4.72
C ALA A 51 -12.06 14.52 4.46
N CYS A 52 -12.14 13.37 3.78
CA CYS A 52 -13.37 12.61 3.62
C CYS A 52 -13.12 11.09 3.74
N ALA A 53 -14.17 10.35 4.12
CA ALA A 53 -14.16 8.90 4.19
C ALA A 53 -15.13 8.32 3.16
N ILE A 54 -14.65 7.42 2.30
CA ILE A 54 -15.39 6.92 1.15
C ILE A 54 -15.42 5.39 1.17
N GLU A 55 -16.61 4.81 1.04
CA GLU A 55 -16.75 3.38 0.83
C GLU A 55 -16.24 3.00 -0.57
N LEU A 56 -15.34 2.02 -0.62
CA LEU A 56 -14.71 1.56 -1.86
C LEU A 56 -14.54 0.05 -1.86
N ASP A 57 -15.21 -0.62 -2.78
CA ASP A 57 -14.93 -2.01 -3.13
C ASP A 57 -14.04 -2.06 -4.39
N LEU A 58 -12.78 -2.45 -4.21
CA LEU A 58 -11.80 -2.56 -5.29
C LEU A 58 -12.08 -3.70 -6.26
N THR A 59 -12.96 -4.64 -5.91
CA THR A 59 -13.37 -5.72 -6.81
C THR A 59 -14.37 -5.25 -7.88
N GLU A 60 -14.94 -4.04 -7.70
CA GLU A 60 -15.97 -3.46 -8.54
C GLU A 60 -15.45 -2.20 -9.28
N PRO A 61 -15.17 -2.26 -10.59
CA PRO A 61 -14.66 -1.10 -11.33
C PRO A 61 -15.56 0.14 -11.23
N ALA A 62 -16.89 -0.07 -11.19
CA ALA A 62 -17.83 1.02 -11.00
C ALA A 62 -17.75 1.68 -9.63
N SER A 63 -17.37 0.94 -8.58
CA SER A 63 -17.08 1.49 -7.24
C SER A 63 -15.83 2.36 -7.27
N CYS A 64 -14.78 1.93 -7.99
CA CYS A 64 -13.58 2.74 -8.18
C CYS A 64 -13.89 4.08 -8.85
N ALA A 65 -14.71 4.07 -9.91
CA ALA A 65 -15.09 5.29 -10.62
C ALA A 65 -15.88 6.26 -9.71
N ARG A 66 -16.90 5.76 -9.02
CA ARG A 66 -17.69 6.58 -8.07
C ARG A 66 -16.82 7.16 -6.95
N ALA A 67 -15.88 6.38 -6.44
CA ALA A 67 -14.99 6.84 -5.36
C ALA A 67 -14.10 8.01 -5.85
N VAL A 68 -13.47 7.90 -7.02
CA VAL A 68 -12.67 9.00 -7.58
C VAL A 68 -13.52 10.24 -7.84
N GLU A 69 -14.70 10.09 -8.46
CA GLU A 69 -15.63 11.21 -8.67
C GLU A 69 -16.03 11.90 -7.37
N GLN A 70 -16.24 11.12 -6.30
CA GLN A 70 -16.58 11.68 -4.99
C GLN A 70 -15.39 12.44 -4.38
N VAL A 71 -14.17 11.86 -4.43
CA VAL A 71 -12.96 12.56 -3.96
C VAL A 71 -12.78 13.89 -4.69
N GLU A 72 -12.88 13.89 -6.02
CA GLU A 72 -12.66 15.09 -6.82
C GLU A 72 -13.74 16.16 -6.59
N ARG A 73 -14.96 15.76 -6.27
CA ARG A 73 -16.03 16.68 -5.90
C ARG A 73 -15.83 17.28 -4.50
N ASP A 74 -15.43 16.46 -3.52
CA ASP A 74 -15.42 16.85 -2.11
C ASP A 74 -14.10 17.53 -1.70
N LEU A 75 -12.96 17.13 -2.27
CA LEU A 75 -11.62 17.61 -1.92
C LEU A 75 -10.82 18.17 -3.09
N GLY A 76 -11.38 18.16 -4.30
CA GLY A 76 -10.67 18.55 -5.51
C GLY A 76 -9.80 17.44 -6.11
N PRO A 77 -9.10 17.75 -7.20
CA PRO A 77 -8.41 16.77 -8.03
C PRO A 77 -7.40 15.93 -7.23
N VAL A 78 -7.31 14.63 -7.54
CA VAL A 78 -6.33 13.73 -6.92
C VAL A 78 -4.93 13.98 -7.50
N ASP A 79 -3.99 14.37 -6.66
CA ASP A 79 -2.57 14.60 -7.01
C ASP A 79 -1.68 13.44 -6.55
N VAL A 80 -2.10 12.74 -5.49
CA VAL A 80 -1.41 11.58 -4.92
C VAL A 80 -2.38 10.42 -4.77
N LEU A 81 -2.08 9.29 -5.40
CA LEU A 81 -2.80 8.03 -5.19
C LEU A 81 -1.90 7.03 -4.45
N VAL A 82 -2.34 6.56 -3.28
CA VAL A 82 -1.65 5.49 -2.54
C VAL A 82 -2.50 4.22 -2.54
N ASN A 83 -2.09 3.24 -3.31
CA ASN A 83 -2.69 1.91 -3.37
C ASN A 83 -2.16 1.05 -2.21
N ASN A 84 -2.80 1.15 -1.05
CA ASN A 84 -2.43 0.44 0.18
C ASN A 84 -3.34 -0.75 0.49
N ALA A 85 -4.60 -0.74 0.06
CA ALA A 85 -5.52 -1.85 0.31
C ALA A 85 -4.97 -3.20 -0.16
N SER A 86 -5.23 -4.25 0.59
CA SER A 86 -4.72 -5.60 0.29
C SER A 86 -5.68 -6.67 0.78
N SER A 87 -5.69 -7.82 0.10
CA SER A 87 -6.30 -9.07 0.55
C SER A 87 -5.20 -10.06 0.94
N PHE A 88 -5.39 -10.76 2.06
CA PHE A 88 -4.43 -11.72 2.58
C PHE A 88 -5.10 -13.08 2.86
N THR A 89 -6.00 -13.47 1.99
CA THR A 89 -6.71 -14.76 2.05
C THR A 89 -5.76 -15.93 1.76
N PRO A 90 -5.81 -17.04 2.53
CA PRO A 90 -5.06 -18.25 2.21
C PRO A 90 -5.44 -18.82 0.83
N THR A 91 -4.43 -19.10 0.00
CA THR A 91 -4.60 -19.66 -1.34
C THR A 91 -3.57 -20.79 -1.57
N PRO A 92 -3.80 -21.97 -0.97
CA PRO A 92 -2.88 -23.08 -1.09
C PRO A 92 -2.89 -23.66 -2.53
N PHE A 93 -1.79 -24.29 -2.92
CA PHE A 93 -1.71 -25.11 -4.13
C PHE A 93 -1.44 -26.57 -3.77
N PRO A 94 -2.18 -27.53 -4.40
CA PRO A 94 -3.34 -27.31 -5.29
C PRO A 94 -4.60 -26.91 -4.51
N THR A 95 -5.56 -26.27 -5.16
CA THR A 95 -6.86 -25.95 -4.57
C THR A 95 -7.99 -26.19 -5.57
N LYS A 96 -9.20 -26.49 -5.06
CA LYS A 96 -10.45 -26.52 -5.85
C LYS A 96 -11.25 -25.22 -5.70
N ASP A 97 -10.94 -24.39 -4.71
CA ASP A 97 -11.59 -23.11 -4.47
C ASP A 97 -10.70 -21.96 -4.98
N HIS A 98 -11.15 -21.34 -6.04
CA HIS A 98 -10.44 -20.25 -6.71
C HIS A 98 -10.88 -18.85 -6.27
N ARG A 99 -11.87 -18.72 -5.37
CA ARG A 99 -12.42 -17.40 -4.96
C ARG A 99 -11.35 -16.50 -4.38
N GLY A 100 -10.50 -17.02 -3.47
CA GLY A 100 -9.41 -16.24 -2.87
C GLY A 100 -8.33 -15.82 -3.87
N TRP A 101 -8.18 -16.57 -4.99
CA TRP A 101 -7.29 -16.20 -6.09
C TRP A 101 -7.83 -14.93 -6.77
N TYR A 102 -9.07 -14.96 -7.24
CA TYR A 102 -9.67 -13.83 -7.94
C TYR A 102 -9.78 -12.60 -7.04
N GLU A 103 -10.27 -12.76 -5.80
CA GLU A 103 -10.34 -11.65 -4.83
C GLU A 103 -8.97 -10.98 -4.59
N SER A 104 -7.89 -11.77 -4.46
CA SER A 104 -6.55 -11.21 -4.29
C SER A 104 -6.09 -10.40 -5.50
N PHE A 105 -6.35 -10.88 -6.70
CA PHE A 105 -6.04 -10.15 -7.93
C PHE A 105 -6.87 -8.89 -8.07
N ASP A 106 -8.17 -8.96 -7.78
CA ASP A 106 -9.06 -7.81 -7.89
C ASP A 106 -8.65 -6.69 -6.92
N VAL A 107 -8.38 -7.04 -5.65
CA VAL A 107 -7.99 -6.04 -4.65
C VAL A 107 -6.56 -5.53 -4.83
N VAL A 108 -5.60 -6.42 -5.11
CA VAL A 108 -4.17 -6.09 -5.08
C VAL A 108 -3.64 -5.58 -6.41
N LEU A 109 -4.24 -5.97 -7.54
CA LEU A 109 -3.78 -5.61 -8.88
C LEU A 109 -4.81 -4.82 -9.68
N HIS A 110 -6.02 -5.37 -9.88
CA HIS A 110 -7.03 -4.74 -10.75
C HIS A 110 -7.55 -3.43 -10.17
N GLY A 111 -7.80 -3.35 -8.86
CA GLY A 111 -8.19 -2.12 -8.18
C GLY A 111 -7.18 -0.99 -8.36
N PRO A 112 -5.88 -1.19 -8.02
CA PRO A 112 -4.80 -0.24 -8.33
C PRO A 112 -4.71 0.15 -9.81
N TYR A 113 -4.88 -0.81 -10.72
CA TYR A 113 -4.94 -0.54 -12.16
C TYR A 113 -6.10 0.38 -12.51
N HIS A 114 -7.32 0.10 -12.05
CA HIS A 114 -8.51 0.93 -12.32
C HIS A 114 -8.34 2.34 -11.75
N LEU A 115 -7.95 2.47 -10.49
CA LEU A 115 -7.74 3.78 -9.85
C LEU A 115 -6.68 4.60 -10.56
N SER A 116 -5.54 3.97 -10.93
CA SER A 116 -4.47 4.65 -11.66
C SER A 116 -4.96 5.20 -13.01
N ASN A 117 -5.75 4.42 -13.75
CA ASN A 117 -6.34 4.88 -15.03
C ASN A 117 -7.37 6.00 -14.84
N LEU A 118 -8.09 6.03 -13.72
CA LEU A 118 -9.10 7.06 -13.45
C LEU A 118 -8.43 8.40 -13.08
N VAL A 119 -7.38 8.40 -12.27
CA VAL A 119 -6.73 9.63 -11.80
C VAL A 119 -5.67 10.18 -12.77
N ALA A 120 -4.97 9.31 -13.52
CA ALA A 120 -3.86 9.71 -14.39
C ALA A 120 -4.23 10.78 -15.43
N PRO A 121 -5.39 10.76 -16.12
CA PRO A 121 -5.74 11.81 -17.06
C PRO A 121 -5.80 13.21 -16.42
N GLY A 122 -6.31 13.29 -15.17
CA GLY A 122 -6.33 14.53 -14.41
C GLY A 122 -4.93 15.01 -14.04
N MET A 123 -4.08 14.10 -13.55
CA MET A 123 -2.67 14.37 -13.22
C MET A 123 -1.90 14.86 -14.45
N ILE A 124 -2.05 14.22 -15.60
CA ILE A 124 -1.40 14.60 -16.87
C ILE A 124 -1.83 16.01 -17.28
N ARG A 125 -3.11 16.35 -17.25
CA ARG A 125 -3.59 17.69 -17.60
C ARG A 125 -3.03 18.78 -16.68
N ARG A 126 -2.79 18.48 -15.41
CA ARG A 126 -2.22 19.44 -14.44
C ARG A 126 -0.69 19.50 -14.49
N GLY A 127 -0.04 18.58 -15.20
CA GLY A 127 1.41 18.55 -15.30
C GLY A 127 2.13 17.93 -14.10
N THR A 128 1.41 17.26 -13.18
CA THR A 128 1.99 16.65 -11.96
C THR A 128 1.11 15.57 -11.39
N GLY A 129 1.71 14.53 -10.81
CA GLY A 129 1.04 13.47 -10.08
C GLY A 129 1.99 12.44 -9.49
N SER A 130 1.56 11.75 -8.44
CA SER A 130 2.33 10.68 -7.80
C SER A 130 1.45 9.48 -7.48
N ILE A 131 1.82 8.30 -7.98
CA ILE A 131 1.17 7.02 -7.69
C ILE A 131 2.13 6.17 -6.86
N ILE A 132 1.68 5.68 -5.70
CA ILE A 132 2.49 4.86 -4.80
C ILE A 132 1.76 3.55 -4.55
N ASN A 133 2.42 2.45 -4.88
CA ASN A 133 1.87 1.09 -4.71
C ASN A 133 2.53 0.38 -3.53
N LEU A 134 1.74 -0.03 -2.52
CA LEU A 134 2.26 -0.82 -1.41
C LEU A 134 2.35 -2.29 -1.84
N VAL A 135 3.59 -2.77 -1.96
CA VAL A 135 3.91 -4.18 -2.13
C VAL A 135 4.53 -4.73 -0.84
N ASP A 136 4.98 -5.95 -0.85
CA ASP A 136 5.74 -6.55 0.25
C ASP A 136 6.80 -7.52 -0.28
N LEU A 137 7.56 -8.13 0.61
CA LEU A 137 8.65 -9.03 0.25
C LEU A 137 8.18 -10.25 -0.55
N SER A 138 6.88 -10.60 -0.49
CA SER A 138 6.33 -11.71 -1.27
C SER A 138 6.34 -11.47 -2.78
N ALA A 139 6.53 -10.22 -3.23
CA ALA A 139 6.72 -9.89 -4.63
C ALA A 139 7.99 -10.53 -5.24
N TRP A 140 8.99 -10.85 -4.41
CA TRP A 140 10.23 -11.53 -4.84
C TRP A 140 10.37 -12.93 -4.20
N ASN A 141 9.96 -13.08 -2.93
CA ASN A 141 10.11 -14.30 -2.15
C ASN A 141 8.73 -14.82 -1.77
N PRO A 142 8.08 -15.66 -2.61
CA PRO A 142 6.70 -16.07 -2.41
C PRO A 142 6.50 -16.78 -1.06
N TRP A 143 5.34 -16.53 -0.44
CA TRP A 143 5.02 -17.11 0.85
C TRP A 143 4.15 -18.35 0.73
N PRO A 144 4.42 -19.44 1.48
CA PRO A 144 3.58 -20.64 1.50
C PRO A 144 2.13 -20.27 1.86
N ASN A 145 1.17 -20.95 1.21
CA ASN A 145 -0.27 -20.73 1.38
C ASN A 145 -0.77 -19.29 1.05
N ARG A 146 0.03 -18.49 0.35
CA ARG A 146 -0.29 -17.12 -0.08
C ARG A 146 -0.02 -16.91 -1.58
N GLY A 147 -0.26 -17.94 -2.38
CA GLY A 147 0.10 -17.93 -3.80
C GLY A 147 -0.51 -16.75 -4.56
N ALA A 148 -1.83 -16.52 -4.42
CA ALA A 148 -2.50 -15.40 -5.09
C ALA A 148 -1.95 -14.04 -4.65
N HIS A 149 -1.78 -13.84 -3.35
CA HIS A 149 -1.21 -12.61 -2.80
C HIS A 149 0.19 -12.34 -3.35
N SER A 150 1.09 -13.33 -3.29
CA SER A 150 2.47 -13.19 -3.76
C SER A 150 2.55 -12.87 -5.25
N VAL A 151 1.75 -13.57 -6.07
CA VAL A 151 1.71 -13.32 -7.52
C VAL A 151 1.12 -11.95 -7.83
N ALA A 152 0.02 -11.55 -7.15
CA ALA A 152 -0.58 -10.24 -7.34
C ALA A 152 0.36 -9.10 -6.90
N LYS A 153 1.13 -9.26 -5.81
CA LYS A 153 2.14 -8.27 -5.38
C LYS A 153 3.31 -8.16 -6.36
N ALA A 154 3.77 -9.28 -6.94
CA ALA A 154 4.77 -9.26 -8.01
C ALA A 154 4.23 -8.55 -9.27
N ALA A 155 2.98 -8.81 -9.63
CA ALA A 155 2.31 -8.13 -10.74
C ALA A 155 2.12 -6.62 -10.48
N LEU A 156 1.76 -6.23 -9.24
CA LEU A 156 1.64 -4.81 -8.85
C LEU A 156 2.99 -4.08 -8.94
N LEU A 157 4.09 -4.74 -8.59
CA LEU A 157 5.44 -4.20 -8.76
C LEU A 157 5.78 -4.01 -10.26
N ALA A 158 5.40 -4.95 -11.11
CA ALA A 158 5.55 -4.81 -12.56
C ALA A 158 4.66 -3.67 -13.11
N LEU A 159 3.40 -3.58 -12.66
CA LEU A 159 2.50 -2.48 -13.00
C LEU A 159 3.08 -1.11 -12.60
N THR A 160 3.72 -1.00 -11.43
CA THR A 160 4.36 0.24 -11.00
C THR A 160 5.38 0.75 -12.02
N ARG A 161 6.23 -0.14 -12.54
CA ARG A 161 7.23 0.19 -13.57
C ARG A 161 6.59 0.56 -14.90
N GLN A 162 5.53 -0.16 -15.28
CA GLN A 162 4.78 0.15 -16.50
C GLN A 162 4.14 1.54 -16.40
N LEU A 163 3.50 1.87 -15.27
CA LEU A 163 2.93 3.20 -15.03
C LEU A 163 4.01 4.30 -15.09
N ALA A 164 5.19 4.04 -14.53
CA ALA A 164 6.30 5.00 -14.57
C ALA A 164 6.74 5.30 -16.00
N VAL A 165 6.77 4.30 -16.89
CA VAL A 165 7.13 4.46 -18.30
C VAL A 165 6.02 5.17 -19.08
N GLU A 166 4.77 4.76 -18.92
CA GLU A 166 3.63 5.24 -19.71
C GLU A 166 3.21 6.68 -19.34
N LEU A 167 3.39 7.06 -18.06
CA LEU A 167 2.88 8.33 -17.54
C LEU A 167 3.97 9.41 -17.44
N ALA A 168 5.22 9.06 -17.77
CA ALA A 168 6.31 10.01 -17.83
C ALA A 168 6.10 11.05 -18.97
N PRO A 169 6.63 12.28 -18.82
CA PRO A 169 7.39 12.79 -17.68
C PRO A 169 6.53 13.39 -16.56
N THR A 170 5.22 13.32 -16.67
CA THR A 170 4.28 14.13 -15.89
C THR A 170 3.93 13.48 -14.55
N VAL A 171 3.67 12.16 -14.56
CA VAL A 171 3.25 11.42 -13.37
C VAL A 171 4.31 10.41 -12.99
N ARG A 172 4.70 10.42 -11.74
CA ARG A 172 5.64 9.46 -11.17
C ARG A 172 4.89 8.28 -10.56
N ALA A 173 5.41 7.07 -10.75
CA ALA A 173 4.86 5.87 -10.12
C ALA A 173 6.00 5.11 -9.43
N ASN A 174 5.84 4.85 -8.11
CA ASN A 174 6.82 4.15 -7.30
C ASN A 174 6.13 3.10 -6.41
N ALA A 175 6.92 2.20 -5.84
CA ALA A 175 6.43 1.21 -4.88
C ALA A 175 7.15 1.30 -3.53
N ILE A 176 6.49 0.80 -2.49
CA ILE A 176 7.11 0.55 -1.19
C ILE A 176 6.89 -0.92 -0.84
N ALA A 177 7.98 -1.65 -0.63
CA ALA A 177 7.93 -3.05 -0.21
C ALA A 177 8.09 -3.16 1.31
N LEU A 178 7.13 -3.81 1.94
CA LEU A 178 7.05 -3.93 3.38
C LEU A 178 7.56 -5.29 3.86
N GLY A 179 8.33 -5.27 4.93
CA GLY A 179 8.54 -6.38 5.84
C GLY A 179 7.60 -6.32 7.05
N PRO A 180 7.95 -6.95 8.18
CA PRO A 180 7.16 -6.94 9.41
C PRO A 180 7.03 -5.52 9.96
N THR A 181 5.84 -4.92 9.86
CA THR A 181 5.58 -3.53 10.27
C THR A 181 4.58 -3.44 11.43
N ILE A 182 3.39 -4.01 11.28
CA ILE A 182 2.37 -4.08 12.34
C ILE A 182 1.93 -5.54 12.49
N PRO A 183 2.09 -6.15 13.68
CA PRO A 183 1.61 -7.51 13.92
C PRO A 183 0.11 -7.65 13.63
N ALA A 184 -0.29 -8.78 13.09
CA ALA A 184 -1.71 -9.09 12.98
C ALA A 184 -2.31 -9.33 14.38
N THR A 185 -3.53 -8.86 14.62
CA THR A 185 -4.20 -9.00 15.93
C THR A 185 -4.34 -10.44 16.41
N ARG A 186 -4.32 -11.42 15.49
CA ARG A 186 -4.38 -12.85 15.78
C ARG A 186 -3.03 -13.48 16.14
N PHE A 187 -1.91 -12.74 16.06
CA PHE A 187 -0.60 -13.29 16.36
C PHE A 187 -0.39 -13.41 17.87
N THR A 188 0.18 -14.54 18.31
CA THR A 188 0.65 -14.73 19.67
C THR A 188 1.97 -13.95 19.90
N GLU A 189 2.33 -13.70 21.15
CA GLU A 189 3.61 -13.07 21.51
C GLU A 189 4.80 -13.84 20.94
N GLU A 190 4.76 -15.17 20.99
CA GLU A 190 5.79 -16.05 20.41
C GLU A 190 5.92 -15.86 18.89
N GLN A 191 4.79 -15.75 18.18
CA GLN A 191 4.80 -15.48 16.73
C GLN A 191 5.35 -14.08 16.42
N ILE A 192 5.01 -13.09 17.24
CA ILE A 192 5.53 -11.72 17.10
C ILE A 192 7.04 -11.73 17.28
N GLU A 193 7.55 -12.34 18.35
CA GLU A 193 8.99 -12.45 18.60
C GLU A 193 9.70 -13.24 17.50
N HIS A 194 9.17 -14.39 17.10
CA HIS A 194 9.75 -15.18 16.02
C HIS A 194 9.90 -14.39 14.72
N LEU A 195 8.88 -13.63 14.35
CA LEU A 195 8.91 -12.79 13.14
C LEU A 195 9.87 -11.60 13.29
N ALA A 196 9.99 -11.02 14.50
CA ALA A 196 10.98 -9.97 14.78
C ALA A 196 12.40 -10.46 14.50
N GLN A 197 12.73 -11.67 14.97
CA GLN A 197 14.05 -12.30 14.79
C GLN A 197 14.39 -12.62 13.32
N ARG A 198 13.41 -12.62 12.42
CA ARG A 198 13.65 -12.76 10.99
C ARG A 198 14.21 -11.49 10.34
N THR A 199 14.21 -10.37 11.02
CA THR A 199 14.82 -9.13 10.53
C THR A 199 16.26 -9.00 11.02
N LEU A 200 17.12 -8.30 10.28
CA LEU A 200 18.47 -7.97 10.75
C LEU A 200 18.44 -7.02 11.95
N LYS A 201 17.37 -6.25 12.10
CA LYS A 201 17.13 -5.35 13.23
C LYS A 201 16.71 -6.09 14.51
N GLY A 202 16.22 -7.34 14.40
CA GLY A 202 15.65 -8.09 15.52
C GLY A 202 14.35 -7.51 16.08
N THR A 203 13.68 -6.62 15.34
CA THR A 203 12.47 -5.94 15.78
C THR A 203 11.48 -5.80 14.64
N TRP A 204 10.23 -5.54 14.98
CA TRP A 204 9.23 -5.04 14.03
C TRP A 204 9.56 -3.60 13.62
N GLY A 205 9.08 -3.22 12.43
CA GLY A 205 9.06 -1.84 11.99
C GLY A 205 7.97 -1.02 12.68
N ASP A 206 7.79 0.20 12.20
CA ASP A 206 6.74 1.13 12.64
C ASP A 206 6.02 1.67 11.40
N ALA A 207 4.69 1.72 11.44
CA ALA A 207 3.88 2.27 10.36
C ALA A 207 4.20 3.74 10.06
N LYS A 208 4.70 4.50 11.04
CA LYS A 208 5.17 5.87 10.84
C LYS A 208 6.35 5.94 9.87
N GLN A 209 7.21 4.91 9.83
CA GLN A 209 8.31 4.82 8.87
C GLN A 209 7.78 4.62 7.44
N VAL A 210 6.69 3.86 7.30
CA VAL A 210 6.01 3.70 6.01
C VAL A 210 5.40 5.02 5.55
N ALA A 211 4.71 5.74 6.46
CA ALA A 211 4.17 7.07 6.18
C ALA A 211 5.27 8.08 5.76
N ALA A 212 6.41 8.06 6.45
CA ALA A 212 7.56 8.89 6.10
C ALA A 212 8.12 8.57 4.71
N ALA A 213 8.18 7.27 4.34
CA ALA A 213 8.63 6.87 3.00
C ALA A 213 7.61 7.25 1.91
N VAL A 214 6.31 7.18 2.18
CA VAL A 214 5.27 7.69 1.26
C VAL A 214 5.49 9.19 1.03
N ARG A 215 5.64 9.99 2.09
CA ARG A 215 5.92 11.42 1.95
C ARG A 215 7.21 11.69 1.17
N PHE A 216 8.28 10.98 1.48
CA PHE A 216 9.54 11.08 0.74
C PHE A 216 9.35 10.85 -0.77
N LEU A 217 8.59 9.82 -1.17
CA LEU A 217 8.30 9.55 -2.58
C LEU A 217 7.39 10.61 -3.21
N VAL A 218 6.46 11.19 -2.45
CA VAL A 218 5.62 12.31 -2.92
C VAL A 218 6.46 13.55 -3.19
N GLU A 219 7.41 13.86 -2.30
CA GLU A 219 8.26 15.04 -2.35
C GLU A 219 9.47 14.89 -3.31
N SER A 220 9.82 13.67 -3.71
CA SER A 220 11.01 13.38 -4.54
C SER A 220 10.69 13.47 -6.04
N ASP A 221 10.99 14.58 -6.67
CA ASP A 221 10.63 14.88 -8.07
C ASP A 221 11.36 14.00 -9.11
N PHE A 222 12.50 13.43 -8.75
CA PHE A 222 13.35 12.67 -9.68
C PHE A 222 13.30 11.15 -9.50
N MET A 223 12.34 10.65 -8.68
CA MET A 223 12.16 9.21 -8.46
C MET A 223 10.89 8.71 -9.14
N THR A 224 11.07 7.78 -10.10
CA THR A 224 9.96 7.06 -10.73
C THR A 224 10.41 5.65 -11.13
N GLY A 225 9.51 4.67 -11.09
CA GLY A 225 9.79 3.27 -11.40
C GLY A 225 10.51 2.49 -10.30
N GLU A 226 10.77 3.12 -9.14
CA GLU A 226 11.54 2.54 -8.04
C GLU A 226 10.68 1.82 -7.01
N CYS A 227 11.34 0.92 -6.27
CA CYS A 227 10.74 0.24 -5.12
C CYS A 227 11.63 0.40 -3.89
N ILE A 228 11.19 1.23 -2.94
CA ILE A 228 11.85 1.37 -1.63
C ILE A 228 11.44 0.19 -0.74
N THR A 229 12.41 -0.44 -0.07
CA THR A 229 12.12 -1.55 0.85
C THR A 229 12.26 -1.11 2.31
N ILE A 230 11.22 -1.37 3.11
CA ILE A 230 11.16 -1.11 4.56
C ILE A 230 10.89 -2.44 5.26
N ASP A 231 11.96 -3.19 5.55
CA ASP A 231 11.88 -4.58 6.01
C ASP A 231 12.79 -4.92 7.19
N GLY A 232 13.46 -3.94 7.76
CA GLY A 232 14.46 -4.19 8.82
C GLY A 232 15.60 -5.12 8.38
N GLY A 233 15.79 -5.29 7.06
CA GLY A 233 16.76 -6.19 6.46
C GLY A 233 16.30 -7.66 6.38
N GLU A 234 15.02 -7.98 6.54
CA GLU A 234 14.51 -9.36 6.50
C GLU A 234 14.94 -10.09 5.23
N ARG A 235 14.90 -9.45 4.08
CA ARG A 235 15.32 -10.06 2.80
C ARG A 235 16.78 -10.54 2.79
N TRP A 236 17.62 -10.02 3.67
CA TRP A 236 19.05 -10.34 3.77
C TRP A 236 19.40 -11.20 5.01
N ALA A 237 18.44 -11.49 5.89
CA ALA A 237 18.70 -12.20 7.15
C ALA A 237 19.26 -13.62 6.93
N HIS A 238 18.92 -14.26 5.81
CA HIS A 238 19.46 -15.56 5.42
C HIS A 238 20.97 -15.55 5.18
N VAL A 239 21.56 -14.40 4.83
CA VAL A 239 23.01 -14.26 4.64
C VAL A 239 23.70 -14.35 5.99
N ARG A 240 23.20 -13.57 7.00
CA ARG A 240 23.75 -13.56 8.34
C ARG A 240 23.76 -14.97 8.98
N SER A 241 22.71 -15.75 8.81
CA SER A 241 22.58 -17.08 9.39
C SER A 241 23.58 -18.10 8.81
N ARG A 242 24.10 -17.87 7.62
CA ARG A 242 25.14 -18.73 7.01
C ARG A 242 26.50 -18.50 7.66
N PHE A 243 26.91 -17.25 7.82
CA PHE A 243 28.23 -16.90 8.38
C PHE A 243 28.36 -17.24 9.87
N LEU A 244 27.30 -17.02 10.67
CA LEU A 244 27.34 -17.35 12.09
C LEU A 244 27.35 -18.87 12.42
N LYS A 245 27.02 -19.74 11.44
CA LYS A 245 27.11 -21.20 11.60
C LYS A 245 28.49 -21.75 11.28
N GLU A 246 29.36 -20.99 10.63
CA GLU A 246 30.70 -21.39 10.25
C GLU A 246 31.72 -21.02 11.34
N GLU A 247 31.33 -20.19 12.36
CA GLU A 247 32.19 -19.76 13.47
C GLU A 247 31.96 -20.55 14.78
N ASN A 248 31.07 -21.58 14.81
CA ASN A 248 30.82 -22.50 15.91
C ASN A 248 31.06 -23.95 15.48
#